data_3e56df497231148d3c809dec2d44f293
#
_entry.id   3e56df497231148d3c809dec2d44f293
#
_cell.length_a   1.000
_cell.length_b   1.000
_cell.length_c   1.000
_cell.angle_alpha   90.00
_cell.angle_beta   90.00
_cell.angle_gamma   90.00
#
_symmetry.space_group_name_H-M   'P 1'
#
loop_
_entity.id
_entity.type
_entity.pdbx_description
1 polymer ?
#
loop_
_entity_poly.entity_id
_entity_poly.type
_entity_poly.pdbx_seq_one_letter_code
_entity_poly.pdbx_strand_id
1 'polypeptide(L)'
;MIENPADELRLRRIINTPARKIGDKSVETAMQLAVEYGTTLYDVVCHASQYPALSRGAAAMEKFGEMIENLRKLREFVSLSELYDELMDKSGYIRALQLKGGAEEESRIEHIEELKSYIVDYEDKTETPSLGDFLENMALYTDADQSGEDDDAVIMMTMHAAK
;
A
#
# COMPACT_ATOMS: atom_id res chain seq x y z
N MET A 1 -3.01 -1.36 -5.17
CA MET A 1 -4.32 -0.70 -5.28
C MET A 1 -4.30 0.47 -6.27
N ILE A 2 -3.38 1.42 -6.14
CA ILE A 2 -3.27 2.54 -7.11
C ILE A 2 -2.97 1.98 -8.50
N GLU A 3 -2.03 1.04 -8.64
CA GLU A 3 -1.70 0.40 -9.91
C GLU A 3 -2.70 -0.71 -10.27
N ASN A 4 -2.99 -1.61 -9.35
CA ASN A 4 -3.89 -2.73 -9.59
C ASN A 4 -5.02 -2.76 -8.54
N PRO A 5 -6.22 -2.26 -8.85
CA PRO A 5 -7.36 -2.28 -7.92
C PRO A 5 -7.93 -3.69 -7.68
N ALA A 6 -7.66 -4.65 -8.57
CA ALA A 6 -8.16 -6.02 -8.44
C ALA A 6 -7.36 -6.89 -7.45
N ASP A 7 -6.30 -6.37 -6.83
CA ASP A 7 -5.50 -7.11 -5.85
C ASP A 7 -6.21 -7.17 -4.49
N GLU A 8 -7.09 -8.13 -4.34
CA GLU A 8 -7.87 -8.33 -3.11
C GLU A 8 -7.00 -8.63 -1.89
N LEU A 9 -5.88 -9.33 -2.08
CA LEU A 9 -4.99 -9.69 -0.98
C LEU A 9 -4.36 -8.42 -0.35
N ARG A 10 -3.86 -7.52 -1.19
CA ARG A 10 -3.31 -6.25 -0.74
C ARG A 10 -4.40 -5.32 -0.20
N LEU A 11 -5.57 -5.29 -0.84
CA LEU A 11 -6.71 -4.51 -0.34
C LEU A 11 -7.05 -4.87 1.10
N ARG A 12 -7.18 -6.16 1.41
CA ARG A 12 -7.48 -6.64 2.77
C ARG A 12 -6.44 -6.21 3.82
N ARG A 13 -5.17 -6.15 3.42
CA ARG A 13 -4.09 -5.70 4.32
C ARG A 13 -4.15 -4.22 4.66
N ILE A 14 -4.56 -3.38 3.71
CA ILE A 14 -4.47 -1.92 3.86
C ILE A 14 -5.79 -1.25 4.22
N ILE A 15 -6.94 -1.86 3.98
CA ILE A 15 -8.27 -1.23 4.12
C ILE A 15 -8.51 -0.66 5.52
N ASN A 16 -7.98 -1.30 6.56
CA ASN A 16 -8.08 -0.88 7.95
C ASN A 16 -6.71 -0.60 8.59
N THR A 17 -5.70 -0.30 7.79
CA THR A 17 -4.36 0.10 8.24
C THR A 17 -4.00 1.45 7.61
N PRO A 18 -3.93 2.54 8.39
CA PRO A 18 -4.30 2.66 9.81
C PRO A 18 -5.79 2.41 10.07
N ALA A 19 -6.16 2.25 11.35
CA ALA A 19 -7.53 1.91 11.75
C ALA A 19 -8.57 2.93 11.23
N ARG A 20 -9.54 2.46 10.42
CA ARG A 20 -10.60 3.27 9.79
C ARG A 20 -12.01 2.89 10.26
N LYS A 21 -12.11 2.10 11.34
CA LYS A 21 -13.38 1.54 11.85
C LYS A 21 -14.05 0.59 10.86
N ILE A 22 -13.28 -0.02 9.97
CA ILE A 22 -13.72 -1.09 9.07
C ILE A 22 -13.38 -2.40 9.76
N GLY A 23 -14.38 -3.07 10.32
CA GLY A 23 -14.18 -4.34 11.03
C GLY A 23 -14.00 -5.52 10.07
N ASP A 24 -13.33 -6.57 10.53
CA ASP A 24 -13.07 -7.78 9.74
C ASP A 24 -14.35 -8.40 9.19
N LYS A 25 -15.42 -8.44 9.99
CA LYS A 25 -16.74 -8.91 9.54
C LYS A 25 -17.30 -8.12 8.36
N SER A 26 -17.05 -6.80 8.32
CA SER A 26 -17.50 -5.98 7.19
C SER A 26 -16.70 -6.29 5.93
N VAL A 27 -15.42 -6.57 6.07
CA VAL A 27 -14.56 -7.00 4.96
C VAL A 27 -14.98 -8.37 4.44
N GLU A 28 -15.24 -9.33 5.35
CA GLU A 28 -15.75 -10.66 4.98
C GLU A 28 -17.10 -10.58 4.27
N THR A 29 -18.02 -9.74 4.76
CA THR A 29 -19.31 -9.50 4.10
C THR A 29 -19.12 -8.89 2.71
N ALA A 30 -18.22 -7.92 2.56
CA ALA A 30 -17.91 -7.34 1.26
C ALA A 30 -17.34 -8.37 0.27
N MET A 31 -16.49 -9.28 0.74
CA MET A 31 -15.97 -10.39 -0.08
C MET A 31 -17.09 -11.33 -0.55
N GLN A 32 -18.03 -11.69 0.34
CA GLN A 32 -19.16 -12.53 -0.01
C GLN A 32 -20.04 -11.85 -1.08
N LEU A 33 -20.31 -10.55 -0.91
CA LEU A 33 -21.05 -9.76 -1.89
C LEU A 33 -20.33 -9.67 -3.23
N ALA A 34 -19.01 -9.50 -3.24
CA ALA A 34 -18.22 -9.49 -4.46
C ALA A 34 -18.39 -10.80 -5.26
N VAL A 35 -18.36 -11.94 -4.57
CA VAL A 35 -18.59 -13.26 -5.19
C VAL A 35 -20.05 -13.40 -5.66
N GLU A 36 -21.01 -13.01 -4.83
CA GLU A 36 -22.45 -13.12 -5.14
C GLU A 36 -22.85 -12.30 -6.36
N TYR A 37 -22.32 -11.08 -6.48
CA TYR A 37 -22.63 -10.17 -7.59
C TYR A 37 -21.67 -10.27 -8.78
N GLY A 38 -20.64 -11.13 -8.70
CA GLY A 38 -19.66 -11.32 -9.78
C GLY A 38 -18.82 -10.07 -10.06
N THR A 39 -18.53 -9.28 -9.01
CA THR A 39 -17.74 -8.05 -9.07
C THR A 39 -16.47 -8.17 -8.21
N THR A 40 -15.64 -7.13 -8.17
CA THR A 40 -14.44 -7.13 -7.34
C THR A 40 -14.73 -6.66 -5.91
N LEU A 41 -13.92 -7.11 -4.94
CA LEU A 41 -13.99 -6.57 -3.58
C LEU A 41 -13.82 -5.05 -3.56
N TYR A 42 -12.97 -4.52 -4.44
CA TYR A 42 -12.75 -3.08 -4.55
C TYR A 42 -14.00 -2.32 -5.00
N ASP A 43 -14.74 -2.85 -5.99
CA ASP A 43 -16.01 -2.26 -6.44
C ASP A 43 -17.04 -2.25 -5.32
N VAL A 44 -17.13 -3.33 -4.54
CA VAL A 44 -18.04 -3.38 -3.38
C VAL A 44 -17.63 -2.34 -2.33
N VAL A 45 -16.33 -2.16 -2.09
CA VAL A 45 -15.81 -1.15 -1.15
C VAL A 45 -16.15 0.27 -1.61
N CYS A 46 -15.99 0.57 -2.91
CA CYS A 46 -16.29 1.87 -3.47
C CYS A 46 -17.80 2.23 -3.48
N HIS A 47 -18.66 1.22 -3.44
CA HIS A 47 -20.12 1.38 -3.49
C HIS A 47 -20.84 0.74 -2.31
N ALA A 48 -20.17 0.70 -1.15
CA ALA A 48 -20.61 -0.05 0.02
C ALA A 48 -22.00 0.37 0.55
N SER A 49 -22.41 1.62 0.35
CA SER A 49 -23.74 2.13 0.74
C SER A 49 -24.89 1.49 -0.06
N GLN A 50 -24.61 0.92 -1.23
CA GLN A 50 -25.61 0.21 -2.04
C GLN A 50 -25.99 -1.15 -1.44
N TYR A 51 -25.18 -1.66 -0.51
CA TYR A 51 -25.37 -2.96 0.12
C TYR A 51 -25.86 -2.81 1.57
N PRO A 52 -27.14 -3.10 1.88
CA PRO A 52 -27.68 -2.98 3.24
C PRO A 52 -26.89 -3.76 4.30
N ALA A 53 -26.27 -4.88 3.91
CA ALA A 53 -25.46 -5.72 4.78
C ALA A 53 -24.18 -5.00 5.28
N LEU A 54 -23.71 -3.96 4.57
CA LEU A 54 -22.52 -3.18 4.92
C LEU A 54 -22.82 -1.86 5.64
N SER A 55 -24.10 -1.59 5.97
CA SER A 55 -24.58 -0.31 6.49
C SER A 55 -23.71 0.31 7.62
N ARG A 56 -23.15 -0.52 8.52
CA ARG A 56 -22.30 -0.05 9.64
C ARG A 56 -20.92 0.43 9.23
N GLY A 57 -20.38 -0.08 8.12
CA GLY A 57 -19.03 0.22 7.65
C GLY A 57 -18.98 0.98 6.32
N ALA A 58 -20.11 1.15 5.65
CA ALA A 58 -20.22 1.67 4.29
C ALA A 58 -19.50 3.01 4.09
N ALA A 59 -19.79 4.00 4.92
CA ALA A 59 -19.17 5.31 4.80
C ALA A 59 -17.63 5.29 4.95
N ALA A 60 -17.10 4.43 5.81
CA ALA A 60 -15.66 4.28 5.98
C ALA A 60 -15.01 3.56 4.79
N MET A 61 -15.69 2.57 4.22
CA MET A 61 -15.26 1.85 3.02
C MET A 61 -15.24 2.78 1.81
N GLU A 62 -16.31 3.51 1.57
CA GLU A 62 -16.42 4.46 0.46
C GLU A 62 -15.38 5.57 0.57
N LYS A 63 -15.16 6.13 1.77
CA LYS A 63 -14.11 7.12 1.99
C LYS A 63 -12.71 6.57 1.68
N PHE A 64 -12.46 5.29 2.01
CA PHE A 64 -11.21 4.63 1.62
C PHE A 64 -11.13 4.46 0.10
N GLY A 65 -12.20 4.02 -0.55
CA GLY A 65 -12.29 3.90 -2.02
C GLY A 65 -12.04 5.25 -2.72
N GLU A 66 -12.70 6.32 -2.27
CA GLU A 66 -12.49 7.68 -2.77
C GLU A 66 -11.03 8.13 -2.64
N MET A 67 -10.38 7.85 -1.51
CA MET A 67 -8.96 8.15 -1.31
C MET A 67 -8.09 7.47 -2.37
N ILE A 68 -8.30 6.18 -2.61
CA ILE A 68 -7.54 5.43 -3.62
C ILE A 68 -7.83 5.96 -5.03
N GLU A 69 -9.10 6.23 -5.38
CA GLU A 69 -9.46 6.78 -6.70
C GLU A 69 -8.86 8.17 -6.94
N ASN A 70 -8.80 9.01 -5.92
CA ASN A 70 -8.16 10.32 -6.02
C ASN A 70 -6.65 10.19 -6.26
N LEU A 71 -5.97 9.26 -5.58
CA LEU A 71 -4.55 8.99 -5.80
C LEU A 71 -4.30 8.38 -7.19
N ARG A 72 -5.20 7.53 -7.69
CA ARG A 72 -5.14 6.98 -9.05
C ARG A 72 -5.22 8.04 -10.12
N LYS A 73 -6.11 9.03 -9.94
CA LYS A 73 -6.22 10.17 -10.85
C LYS A 73 -4.99 11.08 -10.76
N LEU A 74 -4.51 11.33 -9.54
CA LEU A 74 -3.39 12.22 -9.29
C LEU A 74 -2.10 11.70 -9.94
N ARG A 75 -1.84 10.39 -9.95
CA ARG A 75 -0.62 9.77 -10.50
C ARG A 75 -0.33 10.16 -11.96
N GLU A 76 -1.34 10.60 -12.70
CA GLU A 76 -1.20 10.99 -14.11
C GLU A 76 -0.60 12.41 -14.28
N PHE A 77 -0.55 13.18 -13.18
CA PHE A 77 -0.23 14.60 -13.20
C PHE A 77 0.96 14.99 -12.32
N VAL A 78 1.44 14.08 -11.50
CA VAL A 78 2.50 14.34 -10.52
C VAL A 78 3.61 13.31 -10.63
N SER A 79 4.79 13.61 -10.07
CA SER A 79 5.91 12.69 -9.95
C SER A 79 5.58 11.55 -8.96
N LEU A 80 6.38 10.48 -8.96
CA LEU A 80 6.20 9.36 -8.02
C LEU A 80 6.45 9.80 -6.59
N SER A 81 7.42 10.67 -6.37
CA SER A 81 7.75 11.22 -5.06
C SER A 81 6.63 12.10 -4.52
N GLU A 82 6.00 12.94 -5.36
CA GLU A 82 4.82 13.72 -5.01
C GLU A 82 3.60 12.83 -4.74
N LEU A 83 3.38 11.79 -5.56
CA LEU A 83 2.32 10.81 -5.34
C LEU A 83 2.51 10.08 -4.00
N TYR A 84 3.76 9.76 -3.67
CA TYR A 84 4.10 9.13 -2.40
C TYR A 84 3.79 10.03 -1.21
N ASP A 85 4.14 11.31 -1.28
CA ASP A 85 3.83 12.29 -0.23
C ASP A 85 2.32 12.42 -0.02
N GLU A 86 1.54 12.54 -1.09
CA GLU A 86 0.09 12.58 -1.03
C GLU A 86 -0.51 11.28 -0.44
N LEU A 87 0.05 10.12 -0.81
CA LEU A 87 -0.36 8.84 -0.22
C LEU A 87 -0.12 8.82 1.29
N MET A 88 1.03 9.27 1.76
CA MET A 88 1.35 9.30 3.20
C MET A 88 0.45 10.27 3.95
N ASP A 89 0.19 11.45 3.40
CA ASP A 89 -0.72 12.44 3.99
C ASP A 89 -2.16 11.92 4.04
N LYS A 90 -2.74 11.52 2.90
CA LYS A 90 -4.14 11.09 2.80
C LYS A 90 -4.43 9.81 3.55
N SER A 91 -3.49 8.86 3.57
CA SER A 91 -3.67 7.61 4.33
C SER A 91 -3.66 7.83 5.84
N GLY A 92 -2.95 8.87 6.32
CA GLY A 92 -2.72 9.15 7.73
C GLY A 92 -1.81 8.12 8.42
N TYR A 93 -1.03 7.35 7.65
CA TYR A 93 -0.24 6.24 8.17
C TYR A 93 0.87 6.71 9.11
N ILE A 94 1.66 7.71 8.70
CA ILE A 94 2.72 8.29 9.54
C ILE A 94 2.13 8.86 10.83
N ARG A 95 1.02 9.58 10.74
CA ARG A 95 0.35 10.14 11.92
C ARG A 95 -0.11 9.04 12.89
N ALA A 96 -0.60 7.93 12.38
CA ALA A 96 -1.02 6.81 13.22
C ALA A 96 0.17 6.15 13.94
N LEU A 97 1.32 6.02 13.27
CA LEU A 97 2.56 5.53 13.88
C LEU A 97 3.05 6.48 14.98
N GLN A 98 3.10 7.78 14.70
CA GLN A 98 3.47 8.81 15.69
C GLN A 98 2.58 8.80 16.93
N LEU A 99 1.27 8.64 16.75
CA LEU A 99 0.31 8.57 17.87
C LEU A 99 0.47 7.29 18.70
N LYS A 100 0.86 6.19 18.09
CA LYS A 100 1.13 4.93 18.77
C LYS A 100 2.42 5.02 19.58
N GLY A 101 3.46 5.59 19.00
CA GLY A 101 4.79 5.77 19.61
C GLY A 101 5.53 4.47 19.87
N GLY A 102 6.81 4.58 20.16
CA GLY A 102 7.68 3.45 20.49
C GLY A 102 8.74 3.21 19.43
N ALA A 103 9.81 2.51 19.80
CA ALA A 103 10.97 2.28 18.94
C ALA A 103 10.63 1.53 17.64
N GLU A 104 9.65 0.63 17.67
CA GLU A 104 9.21 -0.09 16.47
C GLU A 104 8.52 0.86 15.47
N GLU A 105 7.68 1.77 15.98
CA GLU A 105 6.98 2.75 15.16
C GLU A 105 7.94 3.81 14.60
N GLU A 106 8.94 4.22 15.38
CA GLU A 106 10.01 5.11 14.93
C GLU A 106 10.81 4.47 13.80
N SER A 107 11.24 3.21 13.94
CA SER A 107 11.92 2.48 12.88
C SER A 107 11.07 2.34 11.62
N ARG A 108 9.75 2.15 11.75
CA ARG A 108 8.84 2.13 10.58
C ARG A 108 8.76 3.48 9.87
N ILE A 109 8.81 4.58 10.62
CA ILE A 109 8.85 5.93 10.03
C ILE A 109 10.17 6.14 9.27
N GLU A 110 11.30 5.71 9.83
CA GLU A 110 12.60 5.74 9.16
C GLU A 110 12.56 4.96 7.83
N HIS A 111 12.01 3.76 7.81
CA HIS A 111 11.86 2.99 6.56
C HIS A 111 10.94 3.66 5.53
N ILE A 112 9.93 4.43 5.98
CA ILE A 112 9.07 5.21 5.09
C ILE A 112 9.88 6.35 4.43
N GLU A 113 10.76 7.01 5.20
CA GLU A 113 11.63 8.07 4.70
C GLU A 113 12.72 7.52 3.76
N GLU A 114 13.29 6.37 4.08
CA GLU A 114 14.21 5.63 3.21
C GLU A 114 13.55 5.27 1.87
N LEU A 115 12.32 4.76 1.90
CA LEU A 115 11.59 4.44 0.67
C LEU A 115 11.35 5.69 -0.17
N LYS A 116 11.05 6.84 0.43
CA LYS A 116 10.94 8.10 -0.30
C LYS A 116 12.25 8.47 -0.99
N SER A 117 13.38 8.36 -0.27
CA SER A 117 14.71 8.62 -0.83
C SER A 117 15.01 7.71 -2.02
N TYR A 118 14.61 6.45 -1.93
CA TYR A 118 14.76 5.49 -3.03
C TYR A 118 13.87 5.84 -4.24
N ILE A 119 12.65 6.34 -4.02
CA ILE A 119 11.77 6.82 -5.09
C ILE A 119 12.41 7.99 -5.84
N VAL A 120 12.95 8.98 -5.12
CA VAL A 120 13.63 10.14 -5.71
C VAL A 120 14.84 9.72 -6.54
N ASP A 121 15.67 8.82 -6.00
CA ASP A 121 16.84 8.29 -6.70
C ASP A 121 16.44 7.51 -7.98
N TYR A 122 15.33 6.78 -7.94
CA TYR A 122 14.78 6.10 -9.11
C TYR A 122 14.29 7.10 -10.17
N GLU A 123 13.60 8.17 -9.77
CA GLU A 123 13.15 9.24 -10.67
C GLU A 123 14.33 9.92 -11.38
N ASP A 124 15.40 10.22 -10.63
CA ASP A 124 16.59 10.89 -11.17
C ASP A 124 17.36 10.01 -12.18
N LYS A 125 17.28 8.69 -12.03
CA LYS A 125 18.00 7.72 -12.91
C LYS A 125 17.18 7.22 -14.10
N THR A 126 15.86 7.48 -14.12
CA THR A 126 14.93 6.93 -15.10
C THR A 126 14.38 8.03 -15.99
N GLU A 127 14.52 7.90 -17.33
CA GLU A 127 14.01 8.91 -18.28
C GLU A 127 12.47 9.07 -18.22
N THR A 128 11.75 7.97 -18.01
CA THR A 128 10.28 7.93 -17.96
C THR A 128 9.83 7.12 -16.74
N PRO A 129 9.94 7.67 -15.53
CA PRO A 129 9.57 6.93 -14.32
C PRO A 129 8.07 6.63 -14.29
N SER A 130 7.71 5.38 -14.02
CA SER A 130 6.32 4.96 -13.84
C SER A 130 6.14 4.19 -12.54
N LEU A 131 4.93 4.25 -11.97
CA LEU A 131 4.61 3.48 -10.76
C LEU A 131 4.69 1.98 -11.01
N GLY A 132 4.26 1.52 -12.19
CA GLY A 132 4.32 0.10 -12.56
C GLY A 132 5.75 -0.43 -12.57
N ASP A 133 6.63 0.23 -13.34
CA ASP A 133 8.04 -0.17 -13.45
C ASP A 133 8.77 -0.06 -12.11
N PHE A 134 8.46 0.97 -11.32
CA PHE A 134 9.00 1.10 -9.97
C PHE A 134 8.63 -0.11 -9.08
N LEU A 135 7.36 -0.51 -9.09
CA LEU A 135 6.89 -1.66 -8.30
C LEU A 135 7.46 -2.98 -8.79
N GLU A 136 7.68 -3.15 -10.09
CA GLU A 136 8.35 -4.32 -10.66
C GLU A 136 9.82 -4.38 -10.22
N ASN A 137 10.54 -3.26 -10.29
CA ASN A 137 11.91 -3.16 -9.80
C ASN A 137 12.02 -3.51 -8.31
N MET A 138 11.11 -2.97 -7.49
CA MET A 138 11.06 -3.28 -6.07
C MET A 138 10.78 -4.76 -5.79
N ALA A 139 9.96 -5.41 -6.59
CA ALA A 139 9.66 -6.84 -6.43
C ALA A 139 10.85 -7.74 -6.80
N LEU A 140 11.75 -7.26 -7.66
CA LEU A 140 12.99 -7.96 -8.03
C LEU A 140 14.13 -7.71 -7.01
N TYR A 141 14.02 -6.66 -6.21
CA TYR A 141 14.99 -6.33 -5.17
C TYR A 141 14.85 -7.32 -4.01
N THR A 142 15.69 -8.33 -3.99
CA THR A 142 15.77 -9.29 -2.88
C THR A 142 16.89 -8.86 -1.92
N ASP A 143 16.82 -9.32 -0.66
CA ASP A 143 17.87 -9.07 0.33
C ASP A 143 19.29 -9.48 -0.16
N ALA A 144 19.35 -10.36 -1.17
CA ALA A 144 20.60 -10.77 -1.81
C ALA A 144 21.22 -9.66 -2.68
N ASP A 145 20.41 -8.77 -3.25
CA ASP A 145 20.89 -7.66 -4.07
C ASP A 145 21.40 -6.48 -3.22
N GLN A 146 21.06 -6.47 -1.92
CA GLN A 146 21.63 -5.50 -0.95
C GLN A 146 23.04 -5.84 -0.50
N SER A 147 23.49 -7.07 -0.74
CA SER A 147 24.90 -7.43 -0.55
C SER A 147 25.71 -6.90 -1.73
N GLY A 148 26.06 -5.61 -1.67
CA GLY A 148 26.98 -4.99 -2.62
C GLY A 148 28.24 -5.84 -2.78
N GLU A 149 28.86 -5.73 -3.93
CA GLU A 149 30.12 -6.37 -4.34
C GLU A 149 31.27 -6.12 -3.34
N ASP A 150 31.15 -6.65 -2.14
CA ASP A 150 32.28 -6.84 -1.23
C ASP A 150 32.61 -8.34 -1.26
N ASP A 151 33.49 -8.72 -2.18
CA ASP A 151 33.93 -10.09 -2.46
C ASP A 151 34.53 -10.84 -1.26
N ASP A 152 34.55 -10.26 -0.07
CA ASP A 152 35.18 -10.82 1.15
C ASP A 152 34.22 -10.79 2.38
N ALA A 153 32.90 -10.80 2.16
CA ALA A 153 31.92 -10.81 3.24
C ALA A 153 31.30 -12.20 3.47
N VAL A 154 31.22 -12.61 4.73
CA VAL A 154 30.46 -13.81 5.12
C VAL A 154 28.99 -13.45 5.23
N ILE A 155 28.19 -13.91 4.28
CA ILE A 155 26.74 -13.69 4.28
C ILE A 155 26.09 -14.59 5.35
N MET A 156 25.54 -13.99 6.39
CA MET A 156 24.73 -14.70 7.38
C MET A 156 23.24 -14.57 6.99
N MET A 157 22.60 -15.69 6.76
CA MET A 157 21.17 -15.74 6.42
C MET A 157 20.43 -16.80 7.22
N THR A 158 19.12 -16.63 7.40
CA THR A 158 18.30 -17.68 7.99
C THR A 158 18.05 -18.80 7.00
N MET A 159 17.76 -20.04 7.49
CA MET A 159 17.42 -21.17 6.63
C MET A 159 16.24 -20.91 5.69
N HIS A 160 15.35 -19.95 6.00
CA HIS A 160 14.23 -19.56 5.16
C HIS A 160 14.63 -18.60 4.02
N ALA A 161 15.68 -17.80 4.21
CA ALA A 161 16.22 -16.91 3.20
C ALA A 161 17.18 -17.63 2.22
N ALA A 162 17.65 -18.82 2.59
CA ALA A 162 18.58 -19.64 1.76
C ALA A 162 17.85 -20.58 0.76
N LYS A 163 16.53 -20.43 0.56
CA LYS A 163 15.72 -21.35 -0.27
C LYS A 163 15.29 -20.67 -1.60
#